data_aa2475017b99aa485f0d0fbbda7e8c27
#
_entry.id   aa2475017b99aa485f0d0fbbda7e8c27
#
_cell.length_a   1.000
_cell.length_b   1.000
_cell.length_c   1.000
_cell.angle_alpha   90.00
_cell.angle_beta   90.00
_cell.angle_gamma   90.00
#
_symmetry.space_group_name_H-M   'P 1'
#
loop_
_entity.id
_entity.type
_entity.pdbx_description
1 polymer ?
#
loop_
_entity_poly.entity_id
_entity_poly.type
_entity_poly.pdbx_seq_one_letter_code
_entity_poly.pdbx_strand_id
1 'polypeptide(L)'
;MTQPYDIVIVGGGIAGLACALSAPAGTRIAVVDKGEARAGSSPLAQGGIAAAVGPEDSVELHATDTIAAGAGICGESMVRDICGEGPDVVAWLGSLGARFDRGSDGELDLAREGGQTVARSVHTADATGFEIVRALREAGRGRAERIDSRSTALLLADGRCTGVMTEDGPVLGRGVLLATGGAGALWA
;
A
#
# COMPACT_ATOMS: atom_id res chain seq x y z
N MET A 1 -17.06 16.18 23.46
CA MET A 1 -15.82 15.49 23.10
C MET A 1 -16.15 14.49 22.01
N THR A 2 -15.53 14.58 20.85
CA THR A 2 -15.68 13.58 19.77
C THR A 2 -15.15 12.23 20.26
N GLN A 3 -15.92 11.17 20.01
CA GLN A 3 -15.47 9.83 20.37
C GLN A 3 -14.18 9.47 19.59
N PRO A 4 -13.18 8.82 20.21
CA PRO A 4 -11.96 8.42 19.54
C PRO A 4 -12.26 7.45 18.38
N TYR A 5 -11.44 7.49 17.34
CA TYR A 5 -11.48 6.50 16.27
C TYR A 5 -11.00 5.14 16.81
N ASP A 6 -11.43 4.06 16.17
CA ASP A 6 -10.85 2.74 16.47
C ASP A 6 -9.41 2.66 15.93
N ILE A 7 -9.19 3.21 14.72
CA ILE A 7 -7.87 3.26 14.10
C ILE A 7 -7.63 4.65 13.51
N VAL A 8 -6.46 5.22 13.80
CA VAL A 8 -5.92 6.40 13.12
C VAL A 8 -4.77 5.95 12.22
N ILE A 9 -4.88 6.20 10.94
CA ILE A 9 -3.87 5.85 9.93
C ILE A 9 -3.16 7.13 9.52
N VAL A 10 -1.84 7.15 9.65
CA VAL A 10 -1.00 8.29 9.21
C VAL A 10 -0.39 7.97 7.86
N GLY A 11 -0.92 8.61 6.83
CA GLY A 11 -0.51 8.43 5.44
C GLY A 11 -1.59 7.81 4.56
N GLY A 12 -2.02 8.53 3.53
CA GLY A 12 -3.03 8.14 2.55
C GLY A 12 -2.46 7.51 1.27
N GLY A 13 -1.28 6.86 1.36
CA GLY A 13 -0.69 6.04 0.30
C GLY A 13 -1.29 4.64 0.22
N ILE A 14 -0.72 3.76 -0.62
CA ILE A 14 -1.22 2.38 -0.83
C ILE A 14 -1.38 1.64 0.50
N ALA A 15 -0.38 1.66 1.37
CA ALA A 15 -0.41 0.93 2.64
C ALA A 15 -1.55 1.41 3.57
N GLY A 16 -1.73 2.73 3.72
CA GLY A 16 -2.81 3.27 4.54
C GLY A 16 -4.20 3.00 3.97
N LEU A 17 -4.36 3.14 2.67
CA LEU A 17 -5.63 2.85 1.98
C LEU A 17 -5.99 1.36 2.05
N ALA A 18 -5.01 0.47 1.82
CA ALA A 18 -5.21 -0.97 1.95
C ALA A 18 -5.62 -1.36 3.38
N CYS A 19 -4.97 -0.81 4.40
CA CYS A 19 -5.35 -1.04 5.79
C CYS A 19 -6.78 -0.59 6.08
N ALA A 20 -7.18 0.61 5.61
CA ALA A 20 -8.54 1.11 5.80
C ALA A 20 -9.59 0.19 5.15
N LEU A 21 -9.30 -0.37 3.98
CA LEU A 21 -10.19 -1.28 3.25
C LEU A 21 -10.25 -2.68 3.89
N SER A 22 -9.14 -3.17 4.44
CA SER A 22 -9.06 -4.49 5.08
C SER A 22 -9.64 -4.51 6.49
N ALA A 23 -9.89 -3.35 7.10
CA ALA A 23 -10.47 -3.29 8.45
C ALA A 23 -11.92 -3.80 8.47
N PRO A 24 -12.38 -4.48 9.54
CA PRO A 24 -13.75 -4.97 9.66
C PRO A 24 -14.82 -3.90 9.43
N ALA A 25 -15.98 -4.28 8.93
CA ALA A 25 -17.10 -3.37 8.75
C ALA A 25 -17.49 -2.74 10.11
N GLY A 26 -17.82 -1.44 10.10
CA GLY A 26 -18.19 -0.70 11.31
C GLY A 26 -17.00 -0.13 12.10
N THR A 27 -15.75 -0.46 11.76
CA THR A 27 -14.56 0.17 12.35
C THR A 27 -14.54 1.66 11.99
N ARG A 28 -14.46 2.54 12.98
CA ARG A 28 -14.31 3.99 12.78
C ARG A 28 -12.85 4.33 12.50
N ILE A 29 -12.56 4.78 11.28
CA ILE A 29 -11.19 5.02 10.81
C ILE A 29 -11.02 6.48 10.44
N ALA A 30 -9.93 7.10 10.88
CA ALA A 30 -9.39 8.34 10.34
C ALA A 30 -8.12 8.07 9.54
N VAL A 31 -8.02 8.68 8.37
CA VAL A 31 -6.77 8.73 7.59
C VAL A 31 -6.26 10.15 7.63
N VAL A 32 -5.18 10.37 8.37
CA VAL A 32 -4.48 11.66 8.45
C VAL A 32 -3.45 11.71 7.33
N ASP A 33 -3.61 12.65 6.42
CA ASP A 33 -2.74 12.81 5.25
C ASP A 33 -2.40 14.30 5.08
N LYS A 34 -1.21 14.61 4.61
CA LYS A 34 -0.73 15.98 4.38
C LYS A 34 -1.38 16.73 3.20
N GLY A 35 -2.45 16.16 2.63
CA GLY A 35 -3.38 16.86 1.73
C GLY A 35 -3.08 16.81 0.24
N GLU A 36 -1.86 16.57 -0.19
CA GLU A 36 -1.53 16.55 -1.61
C GLU A 36 -1.93 15.21 -2.26
N ALA A 37 -2.92 15.23 -3.14
CA ALA A 37 -3.46 14.03 -3.80
C ALA A 37 -2.42 13.24 -4.61
N ARG A 38 -1.29 13.84 -4.95
CA ARG A 38 -0.15 13.24 -5.65
C ARG A 38 1.13 13.20 -4.79
N ALA A 39 1.05 13.57 -3.52
CA ALA A 39 2.20 13.49 -2.63
C ALA A 39 2.54 12.03 -2.29
N GLY A 40 3.81 11.76 -2.18
CA GLY A 40 4.34 10.43 -1.87
C GLY A 40 4.73 9.62 -3.10
N SER A 41 5.42 8.50 -2.87
CA SER A 41 5.96 7.65 -3.94
C SER A 41 4.92 6.75 -4.61
N SER A 42 3.83 6.41 -3.91
CA SER A 42 2.84 5.46 -4.43
C SER A 42 2.25 5.85 -5.79
N PRO A 43 1.71 7.08 -6.01
CA PRO A 43 1.16 7.44 -7.31
C PRO A 43 2.22 7.69 -8.39
N LEU A 44 3.51 7.75 -8.02
CA LEU A 44 4.64 7.96 -8.93
C LEU A 44 5.31 6.64 -9.35
N ALA A 45 4.91 5.51 -8.77
CA ALA A 45 5.47 4.21 -9.12
C ALA A 45 5.03 3.79 -10.54
N GLN A 46 6.00 3.45 -11.39
CA GLN A 46 5.81 3.18 -12.82
C GLN A 46 5.91 1.68 -13.14
N GLY A 47 6.91 0.98 -12.58
CA GLY A 47 7.32 -0.35 -13.02
C GLY A 47 6.28 -1.46 -12.88
N GLY A 48 5.37 -1.39 -11.92
CA GLY A 48 4.37 -2.44 -11.73
C GLY A 48 4.39 -3.07 -10.34
N ILE A 49 3.59 -4.12 -10.20
CA ILE A 49 3.56 -4.98 -9.02
C ILE A 49 3.97 -6.40 -9.42
N ALA A 50 5.08 -6.89 -8.85
CA ALA A 50 5.56 -8.23 -9.11
C ALA A 50 4.72 -9.26 -8.34
N ALA A 51 4.16 -10.25 -9.06
CA ALA A 51 3.40 -11.35 -8.48
C ALA A 51 3.48 -12.59 -9.38
N ALA A 52 3.52 -13.77 -8.78
CA ALA A 52 3.61 -15.03 -9.50
C ALA A 52 2.22 -15.42 -10.06
N VAL A 53 1.75 -14.71 -11.09
CA VAL A 53 0.44 -14.89 -11.73
C VAL A 53 0.54 -15.47 -13.15
N GLY A 54 1.73 -15.53 -13.72
CA GLY A 54 1.97 -16.10 -15.04
C GLY A 54 2.03 -17.63 -15.03
N PRO A 55 1.75 -18.29 -16.16
CA PRO A 55 1.71 -19.77 -16.24
C PRO A 55 3.05 -20.45 -16.02
N GLU A 56 4.17 -19.77 -16.29
CA GLU A 56 5.53 -20.29 -16.13
C GLU A 56 6.18 -19.85 -14.81
N ASP A 57 5.43 -19.18 -13.93
CA ASP A 57 5.93 -18.62 -12.68
C ASP A 57 5.43 -19.40 -11.46
N SER A 58 6.11 -19.21 -10.35
CA SER A 58 5.71 -19.73 -9.04
C SER A 58 6.16 -18.81 -7.92
N VAL A 59 5.46 -18.88 -6.78
CA VAL A 59 5.82 -18.16 -5.55
C VAL A 59 7.28 -18.44 -5.15
N GLU A 60 7.72 -19.70 -5.27
CA GLU A 60 9.10 -20.07 -4.92
C GLU A 60 10.13 -19.48 -5.88
N LEU A 61 9.82 -19.45 -7.19
CA LEU A 61 10.70 -18.82 -8.17
C LEU A 61 10.78 -17.30 -7.94
N HIS A 62 9.64 -16.65 -7.66
CA HIS A 62 9.61 -15.23 -7.31
C HIS A 62 10.43 -14.94 -6.04
N ALA A 63 10.26 -15.75 -4.99
CA ALA A 63 11.03 -15.60 -3.75
C ALA A 63 12.54 -15.78 -3.98
N THR A 64 12.92 -16.79 -4.79
CA THR A 64 14.32 -17.07 -5.14
C THR A 64 14.97 -15.87 -5.87
N ASP A 65 14.29 -15.33 -6.88
CA ASP A 65 14.76 -14.15 -7.61
C ASP A 65 14.91 -12.94 -6.68
N THR A 66 13.93 -12.73 -5.78
CA THR A 66 13.94 -11.62 -4.83
C THR A 66 15.10 -11.72 -3.83
N ILE A 67 15.35 -12.92 -3.30
CA ILE A 67 16.47 -13.18 -2.38
C ILE A 67 17.81 -12.97 -3.09
N ALA A 68 17.94 -13.46 -4.32
CA ALA A 68 19.15 -13.27 -5.12
C ALA A 68 19.42 -11.78 -5.41
N ALA A 69 18.39 -11.03 -5.83
CA ALA A 69 18.49 -9.58 -6.08
C ALA A 69 18.82 -8.80 -4.80
N GLY A 70 18.36 -9.27 -3.65
CA GLY A 70 18.62 -8.67 -2.34
C GLY A 70 20.05 -8.85 -1.81
N ALA A 71 20.90 -9.65 -2.49
CA ALA A 71 22.33 -9.78 -2.20
C ALA A 71 22.68 -9.97 -0.72
N GLY A 72 21.91 -10.77 0.00
CA GLY A 72 22.17 -11.14 1.40
C GLY A 72 21.55 -10.21 2.47
N ILE A 73 20.80 -9.19 2.08
CA ILE A 73 20.11 -8.31 3.06
C ILE A 73 18.65 -8.70 3.31
N CYS A 74 18.15 -9.71 2.61
CA CYS A 74 16.76 -10.15 2.75
C CYS A 74 16.56 -11.05 3.98
N GLY A 75 15.44 -10.85 4.69
CA GLY A 75 14.87 -11.85 5.58
C GLY A 75 14.09 -12.87 4.75
N GLU A 76 14.66 -14.06 4.50
CA GLU A 76 14.10 -15.04 3.55
C GLU A 76 12.65 -15.45 3.87
N SER A 77 12.32 -15.65 5.17
CA SER A 77 10.96 -15.97 5.60
C SER A 77 9.98 -14.88 5.18
N MET A 78 10.31 -13.61 5.43
CA MET A 78 9.49 -12.46 5.05
C MET A 78 9.32 -12.35 3.53
N VAL A 79 10.37 -12.63 2.76
CA VAL A 79 10.28 -12.63 1.29
C VAL A 79 9.29 -13.69 0.81
N ARG A 80 9.35 -14.91 1.38
CA ARG A 80 8.42 -15.99 1.00
C ARG A 80 6.98 -15.65 1.35
N ASP A 81 6.76 -15.06 2.53
CA ASP A 81 5.44 -14.63 2.96
C ASP A 81 4.86 -13.57 2.01
N ILE A 82 5.63 -12.51 1.71
CA ILE A 82 5.21 -11.42 0.81
C ILE A 82 4.99 -11.93 -0.63
N CYS A 83 5.91 -12.74 -1.18
CA CYS A 83 5.74 -13.30 -2.53
C CYS A 83 4.54 -14.25 -2.60
N GLY A 84 4.25 -14.97 -1.49
CA GLY A 84 3.11 -15.87 -1.38
C GLY A 84 1.77 -15.16 -1.48
N GLU A 85 1.67 -13.96 -0.92
CA GLU A 85 0.44 -13.15 -0.97
C GLU A 85 0.25 -12.41 -2.31
N GLY A 86 1.30 -12.31 -3.13
CA GLY A 86 1.29 -11.53 -4.37
C GLY A 86 0.12 -11.81 -5.31
N PRO A 87 -0.17 -13.08 -5.67
CA PRO A 87 -1.30 -13.41 -6.54
C PRO A 87 -2.65 -12.95 -5.98
N ASP A 88 -2.89 -13.19 -4.69
CA ASP A 88 -4.13 -12.79 -4.02
C ASP A 88 -4.29 -11.26 -3.95
N VAL A 89 -3.18 -10.54 -3.74
CA VAL A 89 -3.17 -9.07 -3.75
C VAL A 89 -3.53 -8.53 -5.14
N VAL A 90 -2.98 -9.09 -6.21
CA VAL A 90 -3.33 -8.69 -7.59
C VAL A 90 -4.81 -8.95 -7.88
N ALA A 91 -5.32 -10.11 -7.50
CA ALA A 91 -6.74 -10.45 -7.66
C ALA A 91 -7.64 -9.50 -6.85
N TRP A 92 -7.27 -9.20 -5.60
CA TRP A 92 -7.98 -8.26 -4.74
C TRP A 92 -8.02 -6.85 -5.34
N LEU A 93 -6.88 -6.32 -5.82
CA LEU A 93 -6.83 -5.02 -6.49
C LEU A 93 -7.72 -4.98 -7.73
N GLY A 94 -7.73 -6.05 -8.53
CA GLY A 94 -8.64 -6.20 -9.66
C GLY A 94 -10.11 -6.16 -9.23
N SER A 95 -10.46 -6.83 -8.13
CA SER A 95 -11.82 -6.82 -7.57
C SER A 95 -12.26 -5.43 -7.08
N LEU A 96 -11.32 -4.58 -6.69
CA LEU A 96 -11.54 -3.19 -6.32
C LEU A 96 -11.58 -2.24 -7.53
N GLY A 97 -11.44 -2.78 -8.75
CA GLY A 97 -11.52 -2.02 -9.99
C GLY A 97 -10.21 -1.41 -10.46
N ALA A 98 -9.06 -1.97 -10.03
CA ALA A 98 -7.78 -1.67 -10.65
C ALA A 98 -7.73 -2.24 -12.09
N ARG A 99 -7.29 -1.43 -13.03
CA ARG A 99 -7.29 -1.75 -14.47
C ARG A 99 -5.86 -2.03 -14.90
N PHE A 100 -5.46 -3.28 -14.80
CA PHE A 100 -4.17 -3.73 -15.30
C PHE A 100 -4.24 -4.00 -16.80
N ASP A 101 -3.12 -3.80 -17.49
CA ASP A 101 -3.01 -4.05 -18.93
C ASP A 101 -3.18 -5.54 -19.23
N ARG A 102 -3.76 -5.83 -20.41
CA ARG A 102 -4.07 -7.18 -20.85
C ARG A 102 -3.62 -7.40 -22.26
N GLY A 103 -3.15 -8.59 -22.55
CA GLY A 103 -2.85 -9.05 -23.90
C GLY A 103 -4.08 -9.19 -24.77
N SER A 104 -3.87 -9.51 -26.04
CA SER A 104 -4.95 -9.75 -27.01
C SER A 104 -5.79 -10.98 -26.70
N ASP A 105 -5.29 -11.89 -25.85
CA ASP A 105 -5.96 -13.08 -25.34
C ASP A 105 -6.84 -12.80 -24.11
N GLY A 106 -6.76 -11.56 -23.56
CA GLY A 106 -7.49 -11.15 -22.36
C GLY A 106 -6.78 -11.45 -21.04
N GLU A 107 -5.64 -12.15 -21.07
CA GLU A 107 -4.81 -12.40 -19.89
C GLU A 107 -4.02 -11.15 -19.49
N LEU A 108 -3.48 -11.13 -18.26
CA LEU A 108 -2.65 -10.02 -17.81
C LEU A 108 -1.40 -9.90 -18.69
N ASP A 109 -1.11 -8.69 -19.14
CA ASP A 109 0.17 -8.40 -19.79
C ASP A 109 1.23 -8.25 -18.71
N LEU A 110 2.29 -9.07 -18.80
CA LEU A 110 3.32 -9.16 -17.77
C LEU A 110 4.65 -8.65 -18.31
N ALA A 111 5.21 -7.65 -17.65
CA ALA A 111 6.56 -7.19 -17.94
C ALA A 111 7.61 -8.00 -17.16
N ARG A 112 8.81 -8.09 -17.73
CA ARG A 112 9.99 -8.66 -17.06
C ARG A 112 10.92 -7.53 -16.64
N GLU A 113 11.11 -7.41 -15.33
CA GLU A 113 11.99 -6.42 -14.73
C GLU A 113 13.37 -7.03 -14.38
N GLY A 114 14.32 -6.16 -14.00
CA GLY A 114 15.66 -6.60 -13.59
C GLY A 114 15.61 -7.54 -12.39
N GLY A 115 16.42 -8.60 -12.45
CA GLY A 115 16.48 -9.64 -11.41
C GLY A 115 15.39 -10.71 -11.50
N GLN A 116 14.42 -10.59 -12.40
CA GLN A 116 13.38 -11.60 -12.62
C GLN A 116 13.80 -12.61 -13.68
N THR A 117 13.60 -13.91 -13.40
CA THR A 117 13.85 -14.99 -14.37
C THR A 117 12.73 -15.08 -15.41
N VAL A 118 11.49 -14.76 -15.03
CA VAL A 118 10.31 -14.74 -15.90
C VAL A 118 9.56 -13.41 -15.78
N ALA A 119 8.69 -13.10 -16.75
CA ALA A 119 7.81 -11.95 -16.69
C ALA A 119 6.76 -12.15 -15.58
N ARG A 120 6.66 -11.19 -14.63
CA ARG A 120 5.71 -11.24 -13.51
C ARG A 120 5.21 -9.89 -13.04
N SER A 121 5.70 -8.80 -13.61
CA SER A 121 5.27 -7.45 -13.21
C SER A 121 3.97 -7.10 -13.90
N VAL A 122 2.89 -7.09 -13.12
CA VAL A 122 1.56 -6.63 -13.53
C VAL A 122 1.58 -5.10 -13.56
N HIS A 123 1.16 -4.49 -14.66
CA HIS A 123 1.32 -3.04 -14.87
C HIS A 123 0.10 -2.38 -15.52
N THR A 124 0.11 -1.06 -15.54
CA THR A 124 -0.83 -0.21 -16.28
C THR A 124 0.01 0.87 -16.95
N ALA A 125 0.48 0.62 -18.16
CA ALA A 125 1.48 1.45 -18.85
C ALA A 125 2.58 1.92 -17.87
N ASP A 126 2.90 3.22 -17.86
CA ASP A 126 3.88 3.81 -16.92
C ASP A 126 3.21 4.43 -15.67
N ALA A 127 2.03 3.99 -15.30
CA ALA A 127 1.21 4.63 -14.28
C ALA A 127 0.59 3.65 -13.27
N THR A 128 1.23 2.51 -13.04
CA THR A 128 0.69 1.42 -12.21
C THR A 128 0.36 1.88 -10.80
N GLY A 129 1.25 2.62 -10.16
CA GLY A 129 1.01 3.13 -8.81
C GLY A 129 -0.14 4.13 -8.75
N PHE A 130 -0.31 4.97 -9.77
CA PHE A 130 -1.43 5.90 -9.88
C PHE A 130 -2.76 5.13 -10.00
N GLU A 131 -2.82 4.10 -10.84
CA GLU A 131 -4.01 3.28 -11.03
C GLU A 131 -4.39 2.53 -9.74
N ILE A 132 -3.43 1.92 -9.04
CA ILE A 132 -3.67 1.25 -7.76
C ILE A 132 -4.21 2.24 -6.73
N VAL A 133 -3.60 3.42 -6.59
CA VAL A 133 -4.08 4.46 -5.66
C VAL A 133 -5.47 4.94 -6.04
N ARG A 134 -5.77 5.10 -7.34
CA ARG A 134 -7.11 5.46 -7.83
C ARG A 134 -8.14 4.42 -7.40
N ALA A 135 -7.88 3.14 -7.67
CA ALA A 135 -8.81 2.06 -7.35
C ALA A 135 -9.06 1.97 -5.83
N LEU A 136 -7.99 2.00 -5.02
CA LEU A 136 -8.11 1.96 -3.55
C LEU A 136 -8.90 3.16 -3.00
N ARG A 137 -8.67 4.37 -3.52
CA ARG A 137 -9.41 5.57 -3.10
C ARG A 137 -10.88 5.49 -3.47
N GLU A 138 -11.19 4.98 -4.65
CA GLU A 138 -12.56 4.84 -5.11
C GLU A 138 -13.32 3.79 -4.29
N ALA A 139 -12.74 2.63 -4.09
CA ALA A 139 -13.29 1.58 -3.24
C ALA A 139 -13.42 2.02 -1.77
N GLY A 140 -12.49 2.87 -1.31
CA GLY A 140 -12.46 3.39 0.06
C GLY A 140 -13.38 4.58 0.34
N ARG A 141 -14.17 5.05 -0.63
CA ARG A 141 -15.09 6.19 -0.42
C ARG A 141 -16.09 5.89 0.69
N GLY A 142 -16.11 6.76 1.70
CA GLY A 142 -16.97 6.60 2.88
C GLY A 142 -16.52 5.53 3.88
N ARG A 143 -15.38 4.85 3.62
CA ARG A 143 -14.83 3.83 4.52
C ARG A 143 -14.06 4.41 5.70
N ALA A 144 -13.43 5.55 5.49
CA ALA A 144 -12.66 6.28 6.49
C ALA A 144 -12.92 7.79 6.37
N GLU A 145 -12.84 8.49 7.49
CA GLU A 145 -12.81 9.94 7.51
C GLU A 145 -11.40 10.41 7.11
N ARG A 146 -11.30 11.28 6.12
CA ARG A 146 -10.04 11.87 5.70
C ARG A 146 -9.81 13.18 6.43
N ILE A 147 -8.65 13.32 7.05
CA ILE A 147 -8.18 14.52 7.74
C ILE A 147 -6.95 15.03 6.98
N ASP A 148 -7.13 16.13 6.24
CA ASP A 148 -6.06 16.77 5.50
C ASP A 148 -5.23 17.65 6.44
N SER A 149 -4.26 17.03 7.12
CA SER A 149 -3.37 17.70 8.08
C SER A 149 -2.06 16.92 8.22
N ARG A 150 -0.99 17.62 8.57
CA ARG A 150 0.30 16.97 8.84
C ARG A 150 0.34 16.43 10.27
N SER A 151 0.63 15.16 10.43
CA SER A 151 0.94 14.57 11.74
C SER A 151 2.35 14.94 12.18
N THR A 152 2.49 15.43 13.41
CA THR A 152 3.74 15.95 13.97
C THR A 152 4.30 15.11 15.11
N ALA A 153 3.43 14.38 15.84
CA ALA A 153 3.85 13.55 16.97
C ALA A 153 2.84 12.44 17.26
N LEU A 154 3.27 11.40 17.96
CA LEU A 154 2.39 10.42 18.60
C LEU A 154 1.92 10.96 19.95
N LEU A 155 0.67 10.74 20.28
CA LEU A 155 0.12 11.02 21.60
C LEU A 155 0.23 9.76 22.47
N LEU A 156 0.97 9.89 23.57
CA LEU A 156 1.19 8.80 24.52
C LEU A 156 0.54 9.12 25.86
N ALA A 157 -0.17 8.18 26.42
CA ALA A 157 -0.71 8.24 27.78
C ALA A 157 -0.55 6.85 28.42
N ASP A 158 -0.02 6.79 29.64
CA ASP A 158 0.20 5.56 30.41
C ASP A 158 0.95 4.46 29.61
N GLY A 159 1.97 4.87 28.83
CA GLY A 159 2.77 3.95 28.02
C GLY A 159 2.07 3.42 26.74
N ARG A 160 0.90 3.93 26.38
CA ARG A 160 0.12 3.53 25.21
C ARG A 160 -0.01 4.69 24.22
N CYS A 161 -0.02 4.36 22.93
CA CYS A 161 -0.37 5.33 21.89
C CYS A 161 -1.89 5.53 21.86
N THR A 162 -2.33 6.78 22.02
CA THR A 162 -3.74 7.15 22.12
C THR A 162 -4.19 8.04 20.95
N GLY A 163 -3.32 8.24 19.97
CA GLY A 163 -3.62 9.05 18.79
C GLY A 163 -2.38 9.75 18.24
N VAL A 164 -2.63 10.76 17.43
CA VAL A 164 -1.59 11.61 16.85
C VAL A 164 -1.89 13.07 17.06
N MET A 165 -0.85 13.88 17.21
CA MET A 165 -0.93 15.32 17.12
C MET A 165 -0.79 15.73 15.67
N THR A 166 -1.67 16.60 15.20
CA THR A 166 -1.58 17.22 13.87
C THR A 166 -1.39 18.73 14.02
N GLU A 167 -1.09 19.42 12.91
CA GLU A 167 -1.02 20.89 12.90
C GLU A 167 -2.35 21.56 13.30
N ASP A 168 -3.48 20.85 13.07
CA ASP A 168 -4.82 21.35 13.40
C ASP A 168 -5.35 20.83 14.74
N GLY A 169 -4.55 20.07 15.48
CA GLY A 169 -4.90 19.55 16.80
C GLY A 169 -4.83 18.02 16.90
N PRO A 170 -5.24 17.46 18.05
CA PRO A 170 -5.14 16.03 18.31
C PRO A 170 -6.22 15.23 17.58
N VAL A 171 -5.82 14.12 16.98
CA VAL A 171 -6.69 13.07 16.44
C VAL A 171 -6.54 11.83 17.31
N LEU A 172 -7.58 11.51 18.11
CA LEU A 172 -7.54 10.43 19.07
C LEU A 172 -8.01 9.11 18.48
N GLY A 173 -7.33 8.03 18.82
CA GLY A 173 -7.65 6.67 18.37
C GLY A 173 -7.19 5.59 19.35
N ARG A 174 -7.84 4.44 19.29
CA ARG A 174 -7.50 3.27 20.11
C ARG A 174 -6.24 2.56 19.62
N GLY A 175 -5.95 2.71 18.32
CA GLY A 175 -4.72 2.25 17.69
C GLY A 175 -4.26 3.25 16.63
N VAL A 176 -2.95 3.28 16.37
CA VAL A 176 -2.34 4.13 15.34
C VAL A 176 -1.53 3.25 14.40
N LEU A 177 -1.79 3.36 13.09
CA LEU A 177 -0.98 2.78 12.03
C LEU A 177 -0.11 3.87 11.41
N LEU A 178 1.19 3.67 11.39
CA LEU A 178 2.12 4.55 10.67
C LEU A 178 2.35 4.00 9.26
N ALA A 179 1.77 4.66 8.26
CA ALA A 179 1.93 4.39 6.83
C ALA A 179 2.52 5.60 6.11
N THR A 180 3.46 6.27 6.75
CA THR A 180 4.00 7.59 6.38
C THR A 180 4.85 7.59 5.10
N GLY A 181 5.21 6.41 4.59
CA GLY A 181 6.11 6.25 3.47
C GLY A 181 7.57 6.51 3.84
N GLY A 182 8.42 6.65 2.83
CA GLY A 182 9.85 6.89 2.98
C GLY A 182 10.22 8.36 3.21
N ALA A 183 11.44 8.58 3.66
CA ALA A 183 12.00 9.91 3.96
C ALA A 183 12.75 10.57 2.78
N GLY A 184 12.69 9.98 1.57
CA GLY A 184 13.48 10.45 0.41
C GLY A 184 13.24 11.92 0.06
N ALA A 185 12.01 12.40 0.18
CA ALA A 185 11.68 13.81 -0.10
C ALA A 185 12.22 14.82 0.92
N LEU A 186 12.85 14.37 2.02
CA LEU A 186 13.49 15.27 2.99
C LEU A 186 14.87 15.75 2.52
N TRP A 187 15.45 15.11 1.51
CA TRP A 187 16.78 15.42 0.97
C TRP A 187 16.77 15.74 -0.53
N ALA A 188 15.60 16.05 -1.08
CA ALA A 188 15.42 16.43 -2.48
C ALA A 188 15.57 17.94 -2.68
#